data_ead5fae58e1beed95cf2110ecd1ee5f3
#
_entry.id   ead5fae58e1beed95cf2110ecd1ee5f3
#
_cell.length_a   1.000
_cell.length_b   1.000
_cell.length_c   1.000
_cell.angle_alpha   90.00
_cell.angle_beta   90.00
_cell.angle_gamma   90.00
#
_symmetry.space_group_name_H-M   'P 1'
#
loop_
_entity.id
_entity.type
_entity.pdbx_description
1 polymer ?
#
loop_
_entity_poly.entity_id
_entity_poly.type
_entity_poly.pdbx_seq_one_letter_code
_entity_poly.pdbx_strand_id
1 'polypeptide(L)'
;MMPRRFPVAVDVPGLATRTALQHRRAWFQIGFFVLFVLAPPLDLFRLDLTRGHFILFGQDWTLGLAAFQQGLIGPLEAAWNLVWRGFVPLAVLVAAFIWVSWRYGRLYCGWLCPHFSVVELINGLMRRANGRPSVWERRPLPPQQPDGRVVYPNRWYWIPTVLGVLAFAFLWALTLLTYLLPPFEIYHNTLTGGLTRNQGLFLSVGTLLLAIEFGFARHLFCRFACAVGLFQSLAWMGNDRAMVVGFDTGRAAACRDCNNACDNACPMRLQPRTLKRKMFTCTECAECISACTQVQARVGRSTLLRWVEGDRALPVVTGRPAAQAPGRSPAPTTQPDA
;
A
#
# COMPACT_ATOMS: atom_id res chain seq x y z
N MET A 1 11.86 -33.68 -16.04
CA MET A 1 10.48 -33.17 -16.03
C MET A 1 10.41 -31.99 -16.98
N MET A 2 9.89 -32.21 -18.21
CA MET A 2 9.73 -31.14 -19.21
C MET A 2 8.72 -30.10 -18.74
N PRO A 3 8.99 -28.79 -18.93
CA PRO A 3 8.01 -27.76 -18.63
C PRO A 3 6.82 -27.93 -19.59
N ARG A 4 5.63 -28.19 -19.03
CA ARG A 4 4.39 -28.21 -19.81
C ARG A 4 4.24 -26.89 -20.53
N ARG A 5 4.26 -26.91 -21.85
CA ARG A 5 3.93 -25.76 -22.73
C ARG A 5 2.45 -25.48 -22.55
N PHE A 6 2.13 -24.33 -21.95
CA PHE A 6 0.77 -23.82 -21.95
C PHE A 6 0.37 -23.48 -23.39
N PRO A 7 -0.91 -23.66 -23.75
CA PRO A 7 -1.37 -23.28 -25.06
C PRO A 7 -1.06 -21.81 -25.34
N VAL A 8 -0.58 -21.53 -26.53
CA VAL A 8 -0.29 -20.17 -27.02
C VAL A 8 -1.50 -19.28 -26.77
N ALA A 9 -1.26 -18.10 -26.23
CA ALA A 9 -2.28 -17.13 -25.92
C ALA A 9 -3.17 -16.88 -27.14
N VAL A 10 -4.43 -17.28 -27.05
CA VAL A 10 -5.46 -16.74 -27.91
C VAL A 10 -5.66 -15.28 -27.45
N ASP A 11 -5.41 -14.36 -28.35
CA ASP A 11 -5.70 -12.94 -28.12
C ASP A 11 -7.21 -12.79 -27.92
N VAL A 12 -7.64 -12.77 -26.67
CA VAL A 12 -9.04 -12.46 -26.34
C VAL A 12 -9.12 -10.94 -26.22
N PRO A 13 -9.79 -10.27 -27.17
CA PRO A 13 -9.95 -8.81 -27.12
C PRO A 13 -10.62 -8.42 -25.79
N GLY A 14 -9.98 -7.54 -25.03
CA GLY A 14 -10.49 -7.04 -23.73
C GLY A 14 -9.83 -7.59 -22.47
N LEU A 15 -9.04 -8.68 -22.50
CA LEU A 15 -8.35 -9.24 -21.32
C LEU A 15 -6.98 -8.60 -21.02
N ALA A 16 -6.48 -7.79 -21.91
CA ALA A 16 -5.14 -7.20 -21.86
C ALA A 16 -5.03 -5.98 -20.94
N THR A 17 -6.12 -5.54 -20.33
CA THR A 17 -6.16 -4.37 -19.44
C THR A 17 -6.13 -4.78 -17.98
N ARG A 18 -5.49 -3.95 -17.14
CA ARG A 18 -5.67 -4.05 -15.68
C ARG A 18 -7.15 -4.19 -15.36
N THR A 19 -7.50 -5.06 -14.41
CA THR A 19 -8.89 -5.15 -13.97
C THR A 19 -9.40 -3.77 -13.54
N ALA A 20 -10.69 -3.49 -13.68
CA ALA A 20 -11.29 -2.22 -13.26
C ALA A 20 -10.92 -1.85 -11.81
N LEU A 21 -10.80 -2.86 -10.95
CA LEU A 21 -10.36 -2.69 -9.57
C LEU A 21 -8.94 -2.13 -9.47
N GLN A 22 -7.99 -2.67 -10.24
CA GLN A 22 -6.60 -2.18 -10.23
C GLN A 22 -6.46 -0.81 -10.91
N HIS A 23 -7.33 -0.47 -11.85
CA HIS A 23 -7.42 0.89 -12.40
C HIS A 23 -7.85 1.89 -11.32
N ARG A 24 -8.94 1.61 -10.60
CA ARG A 24 -9.38 2.46 -9.48
C ARG A 24 -8.29 2.60 -8.42
N ARG A 25 -7.66 1.49 -8.04
CA ARG A 25 -6.54 1.51 -7.09
C ARG A 25 -5.40 2.42 -7.55
N ALA A 26 -5.00 2.33 -8.81
CA ALA A 26 -3.95 3.18 -9.37
C ALA A 26 -4.29 4.68 -9.29
N TRP A 27 -5.55 5.05 -9.55
CA TRP A 27 -6.00 6.44 -9.38
C TRP A 27 -5.93 6.92 -7.93
N PHE A 28 -6.32 6.09 -6.96
CA PHE A 28 -6.17 6.42 -5.54
C PHE A 28 -4.69 6.58 -5.14
N GLN A 29 -3.83 5.67 -5.61
CA GLN A 29 -2.40 5.75 -5.35
C GLN A 29 -1.77 7.01 -5.95
N ILE A 30 -2.06 7.31 -7.22
CA ILE A 30 -1.54 8.50 -7.91
C ILE A 30 -2.10 9.76 -7.24
N GLY A 31 -3.41 9.83 -7.01
CA GLY A 31 -4.06 10.98 -6.40
C GLY A 31 -3.51 11.29 -5.01
N PHE A 32 -3.33 10.27 -4.18
CA PHE A 32 -2.76 10.46 -2.85
C PHE A 32 -1.27 10.80 -2.88
N PHE A 33 -0.51 10.23 -3.83
CA PHE A 33 0.90 10.59 -4.02
C PHE A 33 1.04 12.07 -4.44
N VAL A 34 0.22 12.51 -5.38
CA VAL A 34 0.18 13.92 -5.82
C VAL A 34 -0.23 14.82 -4.65
N LEU A 35 -1.25 14.44 -3.89
CA LEU A 35 -1.66 15.17 -2.69
C LEU A 35 -0.51 15.25 -1.67
N PHE A 36 0.20 14.15 -1.42
CA PHE A 36 1.35 14.12 -0.52
C PHE A 36 2.45 15.10 -0.94
N VAL A 37 2.76 15.17 -2.22
CA VAL A 37 3.81 16.09 -2.74
C VAL A 37 3.34 17.53 -2.76
N LEU A 38 2.07 17.78 -3.08
CA LEU A 38 1.53 19.13 -3.24
C LEU A 38 0.95 19.73 -1.95
N ALA A 39 0.71 18.93 -0.91
CA ALA A 39 0.13 19.46 0.32
C ALA A 39 0.99 20.57 0.98
N PRO A 40 2.33 20.46 1.08
CA PRO A 40 3.15 21.53 1.64
C PRO A 40 3.14 22.83 0.81
N PRO A 41 3.41 22.82 -0.52
CA PRO A 41 3.45 24.04 -1.30
C PRO A 41 2.07 24.73 -1.47
N LEU A 42 0.99 23.99 -1.31
CA LEU A 42 -0.38 24.53 -1.31
C LEU A 42 -0.89 24.89 0.09
N ASP A 43 -0.05 24.80 1.11
CA ASP A 43 -0.41 25.03 2.53
C ASP A 43 -1.66 24.25 2.99
N LEU A 44 -1.90 23.07 2.40
CA LEU A 44 -3.02 22.21 2.79
C LEU A 44 -2.79 21.61 4.16
N PHE A 45 -1.57 21.12 4.39
CA PHE A 45 -1.12 20.57 5.67
C PHE A 45 0.40 20.59 5.74
N ARG A 46 0.97 21.30 6.72
CA ARG A 46 2.40 21.22 7.09
C ARG A 46 2.62 21.71 8.51
N LEU A 47 3.72 21.25 9.14
CA LEU A 47 4.23 21.81 10.39
C LEU A 47 5.34 22.80 10.06
N ASP A 48 5.11 24.08 10.32
CA ASP A 48 6.15 25.10 10.11
C ASP A 48 7.01 25.22 11.36
N LEU A 49 8.21 24.66 11.33
CA LEU A 49 9.15 24.75 12.47
C LEU A 49 9.69 26.16 12.68
N THR A 50 9.65 27.03 11.68
CA THR A 50 10.08 28.43 11.81
C THR A 50 9.06 29.25 12.59
N ARG A 51 7.77 28.90 12.44
CA ARG A 51 6.64 29.54 13.14
C ARG A 51 6.23 28.79 14.41
N GLY A 52 6.60 27.51 14.56
CA GLY A 52 6.28 26.67 15.72
C GLY A 52 4.83 26.19 15.78
N HIS A 53 4.08 26.20 14.65
CA HIS A 53 2.70 25.73 14.60
C HIS A 53 2.37 25.02 13.28
N PHE A 54 1.22 24.34 13.26
CA PHE A 54 0.69 23.73 12.03
C PHE A 54 0.03 24.79 11.15
N ILE A 55 0.16 24.60 9.84
CA ILE A 55 -0.60 25.31 8.83
C ILE A 55 -1.61 24.32 8.24
N LEU A 56 -2.89 24.67 8.30
CA LEU A 56 -4.01 23.87 7.78
C LEU A 56 -4.83 24.75 6.84
N PHE A 57 -4.92 24.36 5.56
CA PHE A 57 -5.68 25.08 4.52
C PHE A 57 -5.32 26.57 4.47
N GLY A 58 -4.02 26.88 4.53
CA GLY A 58 -3.51 28.24 4.51
C GLY A 58 -3.71 29.05 5.78
N GLN A 59 -4.25 28.46 6.85
CA GLN A 59 -4.47 29.10 8.13
C GLN A 59 -3.55 28.57 9.22
N ASP A 60 -3.10 29.47 10.10
CA ASP A 60 -2.27 29.11 11.23
C ASP A 60 -3.09 28.37 12.29
N TRP A 61 -2.81 27.09 12.47
CA TRP A 61 -3.45 26.26 13.49
C TRP A 61 -2.61 26.25 14.77
N THR A 62 -2.94 27.16 15.70
CA THR A 62 -2.19 27.34 16.94
C THR A 62 -2.90 26.70 18.12
N LEU A 63 -2.12 26.17 19.07
CA LEU A 63 -2.61 25.64 20.35
C LEU A 63 -2.80 26.73 21.42
N GLY A 64 -2.47 27.98 21.09
CA GLY A 64 -2.56 29.10 22.01
C GLY A 64 -1.42 29.20 23.04
N LEU A 65 -0.38 28.34 22.95
CA LEU A 65 0.72 28.30 23.91
C LEU A 65 1.54 29.60 23.91
N ALA A 66 1.80 30.18 22.74
CA ALA A 66 2.51 31.45 22.63
C ALA A 66 1.71 32.61 23.24
N ALA A 67 0.40 32.67 23.03
CA ALA A 67 -0.47 33.65 23.64
C ALA A 67 -0.53 33.51 25.16
N PHE A 68 -0.51 32.28 25.68
CA PHE A 68 -0.42 32.03 27.11
C PHE A 68 0.92 32.50 27.71
N GLN A 69 2.04 32.22 27.04
CA GLN A 69 3.36 32.65 27.49
C GLN A 69 3.49 34.19 27.52
N GLN A 70 2.78 34.88 26.60
CA GLN A 70 2.72 36.34 26.54
C GLN A 70 1.71 36.93 27.49
N GLY A 71 0.98 36.11 28.29
CA GLY A 71 -0.03 36.58 29.22
C GLY A 71 -1.32 37.09 28.58
N LEU A 72 -1.54 36.82 27.27
CA LEU A 72 -2.71 37.27 26.52
C LEU A 72 -3.97 36.44 26.79
N ILE A 73 -3.79 35.19 27.24
CA ILE A 73 -4.88 34.27 27.61
C ILE A 73 -4.62 33.64 28.98
N GLY A 74 -5.70 33.30 29.68
CA GLY A 74 -5.61 32.63 30.94
C GLY A 74 -5.24 31.14 30.86
N PRO A 75 -4.81 30.52 31.98
CA PRO A 75 -4.42 29.12 32.00
C PRO A 75 -5.58 28.17 31.66
N LEU A 76 -6.81 28.49 32.03
CA LEU A 76 -7.98 27.69 31.68
C LEU A 76 -8.28 27.72 30.19
N GLU A 77 -8.17 28.88 29.57
CA GLU A 77 -8.36 29.05 28.14
C GLU A 77 -7.26 28.33 27.34
N ALA A 78 -6.00 28.42 27.78
CA ALA A 78 -4.88 27.70 27.19
C ALA A 78 -5.10 26.15 27.25
N ALA A 79 -5.53 25.65 28.42
CA ALA A 79 -5.86 24.24 28.60
C ALA A 79 -7.01 23.79 27.68
N TRP A 80 -8.05 24.61 27.57
CA TRP A 80 -9.18 24.35 26.68
C TRP A 80 -8.76 24.29 25.21
N ASN A 81 -7.93 25.23 24.75
CA ASN A 81 -7.38 25.24 23.39
C ASN A 81 -6.52 23.98 23.13
N LEU A 82 -5.69 23.58 24.09
CA LEU A 82 -4.85 22.38 23.97
C LEU A 82 -5.71 21.11 23.81
N VAL A 83 -6.79 21.00 24.58
CA VAL A 83 -7.71 19.86 24.48
C VAL A 83 -8.44 19.87 23.15
N TRP A 84 -9.11 20.96 22.77
CA TRP A 84 -9.98 21.00 21.59
C TRP A 84 -9.22 21.11 20.26
N ARG A 85 -8.10 21.81 20.24
CA ARG A 85 -7.30 21.99 19.02
C ARG A 85 -6.15 20.99 18.88
N GLY A 86 -5.76 20.35 19.97
CA GLY A 86 -4.69 19.33 19.99
C GLY A 86 -5.21 17.92 20.17
N PHE A 87 -5.66 17.60 21.40
CA PHE A 87 -5.98 16.21 21.77
C PHE A 87 -7.21 15.65 21.07
N VAL A 88 -8.30 16.40 20.94
CA VAL A 88 -9.55 15.89 20.34
C VAL A 88 -9.37 15.55 18.88
N PRO A 89 -8.84 16.41 17.97
CA PRO A 89 -8.62 16.04 16.58
C PRO A 89 -7.67 14.86 16.44
N LEU A 90 -6.59 14.81 17.23
CA LEU A 90 -5.65 13.71 17.23
C LEU A 90 -6.32 12.40 17.67
N ALA A 91 -7.11 12.42 18.75
CA ALA A 91 -7.81 11.24 19.25
C ALA A 91 -8.83 10.72 18.23
N VAL A 92 -9.57 11.59 17.56
CA VAL A 92 -10.53 11.22 16.50
C VAL A 92 -9.80 10.57 15.33
N LEU A 93 -8.68 11.17 14.87
CA LEU A 93 -7.88 10.64 13.77
C LEU A 93 -7.30 9.26 14.11
N VAL A 94 -6.74 9.12 15.31
CA VAL A 94 -6.18 7.84 15.78
C VAL A 94 -7.28 6.79 15.92
N ALA A 95 -8.44 7.13 16.52
CA ALA A 95 -9.56 6.21 16.65
C ALA A 95 -10.09 5.74 15.28
N ALA A 96 -10.25 6.67 14.34
CA ALA A 96 -10.67 6.34 12.97
C ALA A 96 -9.64 5.42 12.27
N PHE A 97 -8.34 5.72 12.42
CA PHE A 97 -7.27 4.90 11.87
C PHE A 97 -7.24 3.48 12.47
N ILE A 98 -7.43 3.36 13.79
CA ILE A 98 -7.53 2.06 14.48
C ILE A 98 -8.75 1.30 13.98
N TRP A 99 -9.90 1.94 13.89
CA TRP A 99 -11.15 1.31 13.44
C TRP A 99 -11.02 0.77 12.01
N VAL A 100 -10.49 1.59 11.08
CA VAL A 100 -10.24 1.17 9.69
C VAL A 100 -9.28 -0.01 9.67
N SER A 101 -8.18 0.05 10.43
CA SER A 101 -7.19 -1.02 10.49
C SER A 101 -7.76 -2.31 11.08
N TRP A 102 -8.55 -2.21 12.13
CA TRP A 102 -9.22 -3.33 12.78
C TRP A 102 -10.23 -4.03 11.86
N ARG A 103 -10.95 -3.25 11.02
CA ARG A 103 -11.98 -3.76 10.12
C ARG A 103 -11.44 -4.23 8.77
N TYR A 104 -10.50 -3.49 8.18
CA TYR A 104 -10.05 -3.67 6.81
C TYR A 104 -8.55 -3.97 6.69
N GLY A 105 -7.86 -4.18 7.80
CA GLY A 105 -6.43 -4.46 7.77
C GLY A 105 -5.58 -3.31 7.25
N ARG A 106 -4.56 -3.64 6.49
CA ARG A 106 -3.61 -2.65 5.93
C ARG A 106 -4.11 -2.00 4.63
N LEU A 107 -5.41 -1.68 4.56
CA LEU A 107 -6.02 -1.10 3.36
C LEU A 107 -5.33 0.22 2.97
N TYR A 108 -5.02 1.08 3.95
CA TYR A 108 -4.26 2.31 3.72
C TYR A 108 -2.94 2.03 2.99
N CYS A 109 -2.18 1.04 3.44
CA CYS A 109 -0.90 0.68 2.80
C CYS A 109 -1.07 0.27 1.34
N GLY A 110 -2.10 -0.50 1.02
CA GLY A 110 -2.32 -1.00 -0.33
C GLY A 110 -2.92 0.00 -1.31
N TRP A 111 -3.64 1.02 -0.83
CA TRP A 111 -4.45 1.90 -1.67
C TRP A 111 -4.02 3.36 -1.67
N LEU A 112 -3.50 3.85 -0.56
CA LEU A 112 -3.20 5.26 -0.38
C LEU A 112 -1.72 5.53 -0.12
N CYS A 113 -0.99 4.59 0.53
CA CYS A 113 0.37 4.84 0.98
C CYS A 113 1.30 5.21 -0.19
N PRO A 114 1.84 6.44 -0.22
CA PRO A 114 2.68 6.89 -1.32
C PRO A 114 4.00 6.12 -1.37
N HIS A 115 4.55 5.73 -0.20
CA HIS A 115 5.76 4.91 -0.13
C HIS A 115 5.56 3.54 -0.78
N PHE A 116 4.45 2.86 -0.48
CA PHE A 116 4.15 1.56 -1.07
C PHE A 116 3.95 1.64 -2.59
N SER A 117 3.38 2.73 -3.09
CA SER A 117 3.22 2.98 -4.53
C SER A 117 4.57 3.07 -5.25
N VAL A 118 5.57 3.75 -4.66
CA VAL A 118 6.95 3.79 -5.18
C VAL A 118 7.59 2.41 -5.15
N VAL A 119 7.43 1.66 -4.05
CA VAL A 119 7.94 0.28 -3.93
C VAL A 119 7.37 -0.62 -5.03
N GLU A 120 6.06 -0.54 -5.32
CA GLU A 120 5.44 -1.33 -6.40
C GLU A 120 5.97 -0.95 -7.78
N LEU A 121 6.15 0.36 -8.04
CA LEU A 121 6.72 0.84 -9.29
C LEU A 121 8.13 0.31 -9.51
N ILE A 122 9.01 0.44 -8.52
CA ILE A 122 10.41 -0.03 -8.59
C ILE A 122 10.47 -1.55 -8.73
N ASN A 123 9.62 -2.30 -7.99
CA ASN A 123 9.50 -3.75 -8.15
C ASN A 123 9.08 -4.14 -9.58
N GLY A 124 8.17 -3.37 -10.18
CA GLY A 124 7.73 -3.55 -11.56
C GLY A 124 8.85 -3.32 -12.58
N LEU A 125 9.63 -2.23 -12.40
CA LEU A 125 10.79 -1.91 -13.25
C LEU A 125 11.88 -2.97 -13.13
N MET A 126 12.21 -3.39 -11.91
CA MET A 126 13.22 -4.40 -11.67
C MET A 126 12.81 -5.77 -12.23
N ARG A 127 11.51 -6.13 -12.14
CA ARG A 127 10.99 -7.34 -12.78
C ARG A 127 11.19 -7.31 -14.29
N ARG A 128 11.02 -6.14 -14.93
CA ARG A 128 11.29 -5.96 -16.36
C ARG A 128 12.78 -6.01 -16.68
N ALA A 129 13.64 -5.59 -15.74
CA ALA A 129 15.10 -5.58 -15.94
C ALA A 129 15.72 -6.98 -15.86
N ASN A 130 15.34 -7.79 -14.86
CA ASN A 130 15.99 -9.07 -14.55
C ASN A 130 15.04 -10.24 -14.26
N GLY A 131 13.73 -10.06 -14.42
CA GLY A 131 12.71 -11.07 -14.12
C GLY A 131 12.39 -11.23 -12.63
N ARG A 132 13.03 -10.48 -11.73
CA ARG A 132 12.85 -10.57 -10.27
C ARG A 132 12.30 -9.24 -9.74
N PRO A 133 11.30 -9.25 -8.87
CA PRO A 133 10.77 -8.02 -8.27
C PRO A 133 11.69 -7.45 -7.18
N SER A 134 12.61 -8.26 -6.63
CA SER A 134 13.52 -7.86 -5.55
C SER A 134 14.87 -8.55 -5.70
N VAL A 135 15.94 -7.93 -5.16
CA VAL A 135 17.29 -8.51 -5.06
C VAL A 135 17.32 -9.77 -4.18
N TRP A 136 16.37 -9.89 -3.25
CA TRP A 136 16.25 -11.01 -2.32
C TRP A 136 15.56 -12.24 -2.92
N GLU A 137 14.93 -12.10 -4.08
CA GLU A 137 14.31 -13.22 -4.77
C GLU A 137 15.37 -14.06 -5.52
N ARG A 138 15.52 -15.31 -5.09
CA ARG A 138 16.52 -16.22 -5.70
C ARG A 138 16.16 -16.64 -7.12
N ARG A 139 14.85 -16.78 -7.40
CA ARG A 139 14.36 -17.28 -8.70
C ARG A 139 13.59 -16.18 -9.44
N PRO A 140 13.77 -16.06 -10.75
CA PRO A 140 12.94 -15.16 -11.54
C PRO A 140 11.48 -15.62 -11.53
N LEU A 141 10.57 -14.67 -11.65
CA LEU A 141 9.14 -14.96 -11.82
C LEU A 141 8.87 -15.54 -13.22
N PRO A 142 7.79 -16.31 -13.39
CA PRO A 142 7.40 -16.80 -14.69
C PRO A 142 7.25 -15.64 -15.68
N PRO A 143 7.76 -15.79 -16.93
CA PRO A 143 7.64 -14.75 -17.95
C PRO A 143 6.17 -14.53 -18.36
N GLN A 144 5.35 -15.57 -18.28
CA GLN A 144 3.92 -15.47 -18.58
C GLN A 144 3.17 -14.72 -17.48
N GLN A 145 2.54 -13.63 -17.87
CA GLN A 145 1.71 -12.80 -16.99
C GLN A 145 0.31 -13.43 -16.80
N PRO A 146 -0.46 -13.01 -15.77
CA PRO A 146 -1.84 -13.48 -15.56
C PRO A 146 -2.75 -13.23 -16.77
N ASP A 147 -2.54 -12.14 -17.51
CA ASP A 147 -3.25 -11.80 -18.75
C ASP A 147 -2.84 -12.63 -19.96
N GLY A 148 -1.84 -13.50 -19.82
CA GLY A 148 -1.32 -14.37 -20.88
C GLY A 148 -0.17 -13.81 -21.68
N ARG A 149 0.15 -12.54 -21.55
CA ARG A 149 1.32 -11.95 -22.21
C ARG A 149 2.61 -12.55 -21.67
N VAL A 150 3.58 -12.68 -22.55
CA VAL A 150 4.92 -13.14 -22.19
C VAL A 150 5.84 -11.92 -22.16
N VAL A 151 6.45 -11.67 -21.00
CA VAL A 151 7.38 -10.55 -20.79
C VAL A 151 8.74 -11.13 -20.44
N TYR A 152 9.69 -10.97 -21.35
CA TYR A 152 11.09 -11.33 -21.10
C TYR A 152 11.85 -10.19 -20.45
N PRO A 153 12.80 -10.49 -19.53
CA PRO A 153 13.67 -9.48 -18.96
C PRO A 153 14.50 -8.77 -20.04
N ASN A 154 14.63 -7.43 -19.88
CA ASN A 154 15.46 -6.60 -20.75
C ASN A 154 16.35 -5.71 -19.88
N ARG A 155 17.68 -5.84 -20.06
CA ARG A 155 18.70 -5.14 -19.25
C ARG A 155 18.60 -3.61 -19.32
N TRP A 156 18.03 -3.04 -20.37
CA TRP A 156 17.84 -1.60 -20.49
C TRP A 156 16.91 -1.02 -19.41
N TYR A 157 16.03 -1.84 -18.83
CA TYR A 157 15.18 -1.41 -17.70
C TYR A 157 15.95 -1.14 -16.40
N TRP A 158 17.26 -1.48 -16.33
CA TRP A 158 18.08 -1.06 -15.20
C TRP A 158 18.26 0.47 -15.15
N ILE A 159 18.35 1.15 -16.31
CA ILE A 159 18.47 2.61 -16.38
C ILE A 159 17.26 3.27 -15.69
N PRO A 160 15.99 3.06 -16.13
CA PRO A 160 14.84 3.66 -15.43
C PRO A 160 14.67 3.13 -14.00
N THR A 161 15.17 1.94 -13.65
CA THR A 161 15.13 1.44 -12.28
C THR A 161 16.02 2.28 -11.36
N VAL A 162 17.29 2.49 -11.74
CA VAL A 162 18.24 3.27 -10.93
C VAL A 162 17.82 4.73 -10.88
N LEU A 163 17.47 5.33 -12.01
CA LEU A 163 16.99 6.71 -12.07
C LEU A 163 15.71 6.88 -11.23
N GLY A 164 14.79 5.92 -11.28
CA GLY A 164 13.57 5.92 -10.47
C GLY A 164 13.87 5.86 -8.98
N VAL A 165 14.79 4.99 -8.54
CA VAL A 165 15.22 4.91 -7.15
C VAL A 165 15.75 6.27 -6.67
N LEU A 166 16.68 6.88 -7.42
CA LEU A 166 17.30 8.14 -7.03
C LEU A 166 16.30 9.29 -7.07
N ALA A 167 15.49 9.39 -8.12
CA ALA A 167 14.51 10.46 -8.29
C ALA A 167 13.44 10.42 -7.21
N PHE A 168 12.88 9.24 -6.91
CA PHE A 168 11.88 9.11 -5.86
C PHE A 168 12.47 9.28 -4.46
N ALA A 169 13.70 8.83 -4.20
CA ALA A 169 14.37 9.06 -2.93
C ALA A 169 14.59 10.55 -2.69
N PHE A 170 15.09 11.28 -3.70
CA PHE A 170 15.26 12.72 -3.62
C PHE A 170 13.94 13.47 -3.47
N LEU A 171 12.94 13.15 -4.31
CA LEU A 171 11.61 13.77 -4.22
C LEU A 171 10.98 13.54 -2.84
N TRP A 172 11.15 12.36 -2.27
CA TRP A 172 10.63 12.04 -0.94
C TRP A 172 11.33 12.85 0.16
N ALA A 173 12.66 12.89 0.14
CA ALA A 173 13.44 13.66 1.11
C ALA A 173 13.11 15.16 1.02
N LEU A 174 13.00 15.70 -0.21
CA LEU A 174 12.62 17.08 -0.46
C LEU A 174 11.20 17.38 0.05
N THR A 175 10.23 16.50 -0.25
CA THR A 175 8.86 16.65 0.23
C THR A 175 8.80 16.62 1.76
N LEU A 176 9.51 15.71 2.43
CA LEU A 176 9.56 15.67 3.90
C LEU A 176 10.14 16.97 4.47
N LEU A 177 11.18 17.55 3.84
CA LEU A 177 11.75 18.81 4.27
C LEU A 177 10.75 19.96 4.14
N THR A 178 9.95 19.99 3.08
CA THR A 178 8.91 21.01 2.86
C THR A 178 7.69 20.85 3.77
N TYR A 179 7.48 19.69 4.39
CA TYR A 179 6.51 19.53 5.46
C TYR A 179 6.93 20.22 6.77
N LEU A 180 8.24 20.50 6.92
CA LEU A 180 8.81 21.06 8.14
C LEU A 180 9.27 22.51 8.01
N LEU A 181 9.57 22.95 6.79
CA LEU A 181 10.12 24.27 6.50
C LEU A 181 9.33 24.94 5.35
N PRO A 182 9.43 26.27 5.16
CA PRO A 182 8.73 26.98 4.10
C PRO A 182 9.05 26.40 2.71
N PRO A 183 8.06 25.87 1.96
CA PRO A 183 8.30 25.10 0.73
C PRO A 183 9.00 25.91 -0.37
N PHE A 184 8.55 27.15 -0.61
CA PHE A 184 9.09 27.98 -1.68
C PHE A 184 10.56 28.36 -1.44
N GLU A 185 10.94 28.63 -0.19
CA GLU A 185 12.33 28.87 0.20
C GLU A 185 13.20 27.64 -0.08
N ILE A 186 12.72 26.45 0.33
CA ILE A 186 13.43 25.19 0.12
C ILE A 186 13.61 24.89 -1.38
N TYR A 187 12.57 25.07 -2.18
CA TYR A 187 12.68 24.86 -3.64
C TYR A 187 13.66 25.85 -4.27
N HIS A 188 13.57 27.14 -3.92
CA HIS A 188 14.49 28.15 -4.41
C HIS A 188 15.94 27.82 -4.04
N ASN A 189 16.19 27.54 -2.76
CA ASN A 189 17.53 27.25 -2.25
C ASN A 189 18.11 25.95 -2.83
N THR A 190 17.24 24.95 -3.10
CA THR A 190 17.66 23.70 -3.75
C THR A 190 18.09 23.95 -5.20
N LEU A 191 17.40 24.84 -5.94
CA LEU A 191 17.73 25.14 -7.34
C LEU A 191 18.94 26.08 -7.48
N THR A 192 19.11 27.02 -6.53
CA THR A 192 20.20 28.02 -6.55
C THR A 192 21.46 27.58 -5.80
N GLY A 193 21.42 26.45 -5.10
CA GLY A 193 22.52 25.99 -4.25
C GLY A 193 22.64 26.76 -2.92
N GLY A 194 21.63 27.53 -2.53
CA GLY A 194 21.58 28.34 -1.30
C GLY A 194 21.13 27.58 -0.05
N LEU A 195 21.13 26.24 -0.06
CA LEU A 195 20.75 25.43 1.09
C LEU A 195 21.66 25.68 2.29
N THR A 196 21.06 25.86 3.46
CA THR A 196 21.84 25.87 4.72
C THR A 196 22.50 24.51 4.94
N ARG A 197 23.56 24.47 5.78
CA ARG A 197 24.25 23.23 6.11
C ARG A 197 23.30 22.12 6.59
N ASN A 198 22.34 22.45 7.45
CA ASN A 198 21.39 21.48 8.01
C ASN A 198 20.37 21.00 6.95
N GLN A 199 19.88 21.90 6.10
CA GLN A 199 18.98 21.55 4.98
C GLN A 199 19.69 20.63 3.99
N GLY A 200 20.94 20.97 3.60
CA GLY A 200 21.76 20.15 2.72
C GLY A 200 22.09 18.78 3.31
N LEU A 201 22.42 18.73 4.60
CA LEU A 201 22.66 17.47 5.31
C LEU A 201 21.41 16.59 5.36
N PHE A 202 20.24 17.17 5.74
CA PHE A 202 18.98 16.44 5.76
C PHE A 202 18.63 15.87 4.38
N LEU A 203 18.74 16.70 3.34
CA LEU A 203 18.40 16.30 1.97
C LEU A 203 19.35 15.20 1.47
N SER A 204 20.65 15.33 1.70
CA SER A 204 21.67 14.37 1.25
C SER A 204 21.54 13.03 1.98
N VAL A 205 21.50 13.06 3.32
CA VAL A 205 21.41 11.86 4.15
C VAL A 205 20.03 11.20 3.96
N GLY A 206 18.96 11.99 3.94
CA GLY A 206 17.61 11.48 3.69
C GLY A 206 17.48 10.80 2.32
N THR A 207 18.02 11.43 1.28
CA THR A 207 18.06 10.83 -0.07
C THR A 207 18.86 9.53 -0.09
N LEU A 208 20.02 9.51 0.54
CA LEU A 208 20.87 8.31 0.61
C LEU A 208 20.16 7.16 1.32
N LEU A 209 19.58 7.41 2.48
CA LEU A 209 18.85 6.40 3.25
C LEU A 209 17.64 5.86 2.49
N LEU A 210 16.86 6.74 1.89
CA LEU A 210 15.71 6.36 1.06
C LEU A 210 16.15 5.62 -0.22
N ALA A 211 17.27 6.01 -0.84
CA ALA A 211 17.81 5.30 -2.00
C ALA A 211 18.25 3.88 -1.63
N ILE A 212 18.89 3.69 -0.49
CA ILE A 212 19.22 2.36 0.04
C ILE A 212 17.94 1.57 0.33
N GLU A 213 16.96 2.18 0.96
CA GLU A 213 15.68 1.55 1.27
C GLU A 213 14.93 1.14 -0.02
N PHE A 214 14.71 2.06 -0.97
CA PHE A 214 14.05 1.77 -2.25
C PHE A 214 14.88 0.84 -3.15
N GLY A 215 16.20 0.84 -3.04
CA GLY A 215 17.09 -0.06 -3.79
C GLY A 215 17.07 -1.48 -3.26
N PHE A 216 17.11 -1.67 -1.95
CA PHE A 216 17.34 -2.97 -1.32
C PHE A 216 16.20 -3.46 -0.43
N ALA A 217 15.70 -2.65 0.52
CA ALA A 217 14.73 -3.10 1.50
C ALA A 217 13.31 -3.22 0.92
N ARG A 218 12.81 -2.15 0.30
CA ARG A 218 11.50 -2.13 -0.37
C ARG A 218 10.35 -2.77 0.43
N HIS A 219 9.78 -3.86 -0.09
CA HIS A 219 8.70 -4.60 0.58
C HIS A 219 9.11 -5.18 1.94
N LEU A 220 10.40 -5.42 2.20
CA LEU A 220 10.88 -5.86 3.51
C LEU A 220 10.73 -4.75 4.56
N PHE A 221 11.01 -3.49 4.18
CA PHE A 221 10.73 -2.36 5.04
C PHE A 221 9.24 -2.29 5.42
N CYS A 222 8.34 -2.32 4.43
CA CYS A 222 6.90 -2.36 4.67
C CYS A 222 6.46 -3.56 5.51
N ARG A 223 7.18 -4.68 5.40
CA ARG A 223 6.84 -5.95 6.07
C ARG A 223 7.31 -6.00 7.52
N PHE A 224 8.50 -5.48 7.82
CA PHE A 224 9.18 -5.73 9.09
C PHE A 224 9.56 -4.46 9.86
N ALA A 225 9.77 -3.33 9.20
CA ALA A 225 10.29 -2.11 9.81
C ALA A 225 9.26 -0.98 9.90
N CYS A 226 8.25 -0.93 9.03
CA CYS A 226 7.26 0.15 9.04
C CYS A 226 6.32 0.02 10.25
N ALA A 227 6.47 0.91 11.23
CA ALA A 227 5.65 0.91 12.44
C ALA A 227 4.14 1.03 12.14
N VAL A 228 3.76 1.92 11.21
CA VAL A 228 2.36 2.11 10.78
C VAL A 228 1.79 0.81 10.22
N GLY A 229 2.55 0.11 9.37
CA GLY A 229 2.12 -1.17 8.82
C GLY A 229 2.00 -2.27 9.87
N LEU A 230 2.96 -2.36 10.80
CA LEU A 230 2.92 -3.35 11.88
C LEU A 230 1.72 -3.12 12.80
N PHE A 231 1.47 -1.87 13.18
CA PHE A 231 0.31 -1.50 14.00
C PHE A 231 -1.01 -1.90 13.34
N GLN A 232 -1.19 -1.58 12.04
CA GLN A 232 -2.38 -2.00 11.29
C GLN A 232 -2.53 -3.53 11.25
N SER A 233 -1.43 -4.26 11.07
CA SER A 233 -1.47 -5.73 11.10
C SER A 233 -1.91 -6.27 12.46
N LEU A 234 -1.39 -5.71 13.55
CA LEU A 234 -1.77 -6.11 14.91
C LEU A 234 -3.25 -5.83 15.19
N ALA A 235 -3.73 -4.63 14.88
CA ALA A 235 -5.14 -4.28 15.01
C ALA A 235 -6.05 -5.22 14.19
N TRP A 236 -5.65 -5.49 12.94
CA TRP A 236 -6.36 -6.42 12.06
C TRP A 236 -6.43 -7.84 12.59
N MET A 237 -5.32 -8.34 13.14
CA MET A 237 -5.27 -9.71 13.70
C MET A 237 -6.22 -9.89 14.87
N GLY A 238 -6.50 -8.83 15.64
CA GLY A 238 -7.44 -8.85 16.75
C GLY A 238 -8.92 -8.99 16.35
N ASN A 239 -9.26 -8.99 15.05
CA ASN A 239 -10.64 -9.12 14.58
C ASN A 239 -10.81 -10.32 13.66
N ASP A 240 -11.39 -11.39 14.15
CA ASP A 240 -11.62 -12.62 13.37
C ASP A 240 -12.62 -12.44 12.21
N ARG A 241 -13.45 -11.40 12.27
CA ARG A 241 -14.44 -11.05 11.25
C ARG A 241 -14.00 -9.92 10.31
N ALA A 242 -12.76 -9.47 10.42
CA ALA A 242 -12.20 -8.46 9.53
C ALA A 242 -12.17 -8.94 8.07
N MET A 243 -12.17 -7.98 7.17
CA MET A 243 -11.97 -8.26 5.75
C MET A 243 -10.63 -9.00 5.53
N VAL A 244 -10.66 -10.06 4.71
CA VAL A 244 -9.50 -10.88 4.38
C VAL A 244 -9.68 -11.50 2.99
N VAL A 245 -8.58 -11.83 2.33
CA VAL A 245 -8.62 -12.59 1.07
C VAL A 245 -9.00 -14.05 1.38
N GLY A 246 -10.19 -14.46 0.93
CA GLY A 246 -10.68 -15.83 1.03
C GLY A 246 -10.39 -16.63 -0.24
N PHE A 247 -10.14 -17.92 -0.06
CA PHE A 247 -9.92 -18.89 -1.13
C PHE A 247 -11.03 -19.94 -1.17
N ASP A 248 -11.57 -20.18 -2.35
CA ASP A 248 -12.59 -21.21 -2.59
C ASP A 248 -11.93 -22.60 -2.63
N THR A 249 -11.91 -23.27 -1.49
CA THR A 249 -11.31 -24.60 -1.33
C THR A 249 -12.09 -25.69 -2.08
N GLY A 250 -13.41 -25.51 -2.27
CA GLY A 250 -14.26 -26.45 -3.00
C GLY A 250 -13.85 -26.59 -4.48
N ARG A 251 -13.28 -25.54 -5.04
CA ARG A 251 -12.80 -25.51 -6.43
C ARG A 251 -11.28 -25.51 -6.55
N ALA A 252 -10.55 -25.95 -5.52
CA ALA A 252 -9.08 -25.94 -5.51
C ALA A 252 -8.44 -26.69 -6.69
N ALA A 253 -9.12 -27.70 -7.26
CA ALA A 253 -8.67 -28.42 -8.45
C ALA A 253 -8.41 -27.49 -9.65
N ALA A 254 -9.12 -26.36 -9.78
CA ALA A 254 -8.92 -25.37 -10.82
C ALA A 254 -7.57 -24.63 -10.73
N CYS A 255 -6.81 -24.78 -9.62
CA CYS A 255 -5.46 -24.26 -9.49
C CYS A 255 -4.37 -25.15 -10.12
N ARG A 256 -4.68 -26.38 -10.53
CA ARG A 256 -3.66 -27.33 -11.08
C ARG A 256 -2.97 -26.78 -12.33
N ASP A 257 -3.73 -26.08 -13.16
CA ASP A 257 -3.24 -25.52 -14.42
C ASP A 257 -2.76 -24.08 -14.28
N CYS A 258 -2.72 -23.54 -13.07
CA CYS A 258 -2.25 -22.20 -12.76
C CYS A 258 -0.77 -22.22 -12.36
N ASN A 259 0.02 -21.26 -12.85
CA ASN A 259 1.44 -21.08 -12.52
C ASN A 259 1.67 -20.29 -11.21
N ASN A 260 0.79 -20.40 -10.24
CA ASN A 260 0.78 -19.63 -8.99
C ASN A 260 0.68 -18.11 -9.24
N ALA A 261 -0.12 -17.68 -10.20
CA ALA A 261 -0.24 -16.29 -10.60
C ALA A 261 -0.57 -15.35 -9.41
N CYS A 262 -1.41 -15.80 -8.47
CA CYS A 262 -1.76 -15.04 -7.27
C CYS A 262 -0.57 -14.81 -6.32
N ASP A 263 0.29 -15.83 -6.11
CA ASP A 263 1.49 -15.72 -5.28
C ASP A 263 2.53 -14.82 -5.98
N ASN A 264 2.66 -14.97 -7.30
CA ASN A 264 3.58 -14.19 -8.13
C ASN A 264 3.18 -12.73 -8.29
N ALA A 265 1.87 -12.42 -8.23
CA ALA A 265 1.36 -11.06 -8.28
C ALA A 265 1.43 -10.34 -6.93
N CYS A 266 1.58 -11.06 -5.82
CA CYS A 266 1.58 -10.46 -4.49
C CYS A 266 2.82 -9.57 -4.26
N PRO A 267 2.67 -8.24 -4.06
CA PRO A 267 3.80 -7.33 -3.84
C PRO A 267 4.52 -7.61 -2.52
N MET A 268 3.80 -8.16 -1.52
CA MET A 268 4.34 -8.53 -0.21
C MET A 268 4.89 -9.97 -0.17
N ARG A 269 4.88 -10.67 -1.31
CA ARG A 269 5.37 -12.06 -1.46
C ARG A 269 4.72 -13.03 -0.46
N LEU A 270 3.40 -12.89 -0.30
CA LEU A 270 2.56 -13.76 0.52
C LEU A 270 1.93 -14.87 -0.34
N GLN A 271 1.35 -15.84 0.34
CA GLN A 271 0.57 -16.91 -0.28
C GLN A 271 -0.92 -16.69 0.01
N PRO A 272 -1.69 -16.04 -0.89
CA PRO A 272 -3.06 -15.62 -0.62
C PRO A 272 -4.07 -16.76 -0.40
N ARG A 273 -3.67 -18.00 -0.69
CA ARG A 273 -4.50 -19.21 -0.48
C ARG A 273 -4.33 -19.83 0.90
N THR A 274 -3.73 -19.09 1.85
CA THR A 274 -3.43 -19.58 3.19
C THR A 274 -4.25 -18.89 4.26
N LEU A 275 -4.05 -19.30 5.52
CA LEU A 275 -4.73 -18.72 6.67
C LEU A 275 -4.33 -17.26 6.91
N LYS A 276 -5.23 -16.48 7.49
CA LYS A 276 -5.05 -15.06 7.84
C LYS A 276 -3.72 -14.82 8.58
N ARG A 277 -3.36 -15.65 9.55
CA ARG A 277 -2.11 -15.52 10.32
C ARG A 277 -0.85 -15.57 9.46
N LYS A 278 -0.86 -16.34 8.35
CA LYS A 278 0.25 -16.39 7.39
C LYS A 278 0.25 -15.20 6.45
N MET A 279 -0.86 -14.47 6.39
CA MET A 279 -1.03 -13.25 5.62
C MET A 279 -0.92 -11.98 6.49
N PHE A 280 -0.25 -12.04 7.64
CA PHE A 280 -0.11 -10.96 8.62
C PHE A 280 0.22 -9.59 8.03
N THR A 281 1.02 -9.54 6.97
CA THR A 281 1.42 -8.31 6.30
C THR A 281 0.67 -8.05 4.99
N CYS A 282 -0.53 -8.66 4.81
CA CYS A 282 -1.38 -8.40 3.65
C CYS A 282 -1.80 -6.92 3.62
N THR A 283 -1.62 -6.27 2.47
CA THR A 283 -1.98 -4.85 2.26
C THR A 283 -3.36 -4.67 1.64
N GLU A 284 -4.13 -5.74 1.53
CA GLU A 284 -5.47 -5.76 0.92
C GLU A 284 -5.53 -5.07 -0.47
N CYS A 285 -4.44 -5.18 -1.23
CA CYS A 285 -4.26 -4.54 -2.53
C CYS A 285 -5.02 -5.23 -3.69
N ALA A 286 -5.57 -6.43 -3.46
CA ALA A 286 -6.29 -7.24 -4.44
C ALA A 286 -5.50 -7.66 -5.71
N GLU A 287 -4.18 -7.51 -5.76
CA GLU A 287 -3.39 -7.97 -6.91
C GLU A 287 -3.55 -9.48 -7.13
N CYS A 288 -3.59 -10.27 -6.07
CA CYS A 288 -3.80 -11.71 -6.14
C CYS A 288 -5.21 -12.07 -6.64
N ILE A 289 -6.23 -11.30 -6.25
CA ILE A 289 -7.62 -11.47 -6.73
C ILE A 289 -7.68 -11.17 -8.22
N SER A 290 -7.09 -10.04 -8.64
CA SER A 290 -7.05 -9.63 -10.04
C SER A 290 -6.30 -10.64 -10.92
N ALA A 291 -5.15 -11.13 -10.45
CA ALA A 291 -4.39 -12.16 -11.16
C ALA A 291 -5.17 -13.47 -11.29
N CYS A 292 -5.84 -13.90 -10.21
CA CYS A 292 -6.69 -15.09 -10.26
C CYS A 292 -7.88 -14.91 -11.20
N THR A 293 -8.52 -13.74 -11.19
CA THR A 293 -9.62 -13.40 -12.09
C THR A 293 -9.19 -13.50 -13.55
N GLN A 294 -8.05 -12.90 -13.92
CA GLN A 294 -7.54 -12.94 -15.27
C GLN A 294 -7.22 -14.37 -15.74
N VAL A 295 -6.54 -15.16 -14.91
CA VAL A 295 -6.19 -16.55 -15.25
C VAL A 295 -7.44 -17.40 -15.41
N GLN A 296 -8.42 -17.31 -14.51
CA GLN A 296 -9.63 -18.12 -14.54
C GLN A 296 -10.58 -17.70 -15.68
N ALA A 297 -10.67 -16.40 -15.98
CA ALA A 297 -11.46 -15.89 -17.10
C ALA A 297 -11.00 -16.44 -18.45
N ARG A 298 -9.71 -16.72 -18.64
CA ARG A 298 -9.15 -17.33 -19.87
C ARG A 298 -9.67 -18.73 -20.15
N VAL A 299 -10.12 -19.43 -19.12
CA VAL A 299 -10.72 -20.77 -19.23
C VAL A 299 -12.23 -20.76 -18.94
N GLY A 300 -12.86 -19.56 -19.01
CA GLY A 300 -14.31 -19.39 -18.82
C GLY A 300 -14.79 -19.65 -17.40
N ARG A 301 -13.93 -19.51 -16.39
CA ARG A 301 -14.25 -19.79 -14.98
C ARG A 301 -14.22 -18.51 -14.15
N SER A 302 -15.02 -18.46 -13.08
CA SER A 302 -14.96 -17.39 -12.10
C SER A 302 -13.74 -17.49 -11.20
N THR A 303 -13.30 -16.35 -10.65
CA THR A 303 -12.17 -16.27 -9.71
C THR A 303 -12.34 -17.19 -8.50
N LEU A 304 -11.23 -17.67 -7.96
CA LEU A 304 -11.17 -18.48 -6.73
C LEU A 304 -10.81 -17.65 -5.50
N LEU A 305 -10.32 -16.41 -5.72
CA LEU A 305 -9.96 -15.49 -4.66
C LEU A 305 -10.91 -14.31 -4.64
N ARG A 306 -11.38 -13.95 -3.45
CA ARG A 306 -12.25 -12.79 -3.22
C ARG A 306 -12.05 -12.24 -1.82
N TRP A 307 -12.40 -11.00 -1.60
CA TRP A 307 -12.54 -10.49 -0.25
C TRP A 307 -13.77 -11.10 0.43
N VAL A 308 -13.56 -11.52 1.66
CA VAL A 308 -14.60 -12.03 2.56
C VAL A 308 -14.50 -11.32 3.90
N GLU A 309 -15.64 -11.17 4.56
CA GLU A 309 -15.73 -10.50 5.87
C GLU A 309 -16.85 -11.13 6.71
N GLY A 310 -16.90 -10.78 7.99
CA GLY A 310 -17.88 -11.34 8.92
C GLY A 310 -17.70 -12.84 9.09
N ASP A 311 -18.80 -13.58 9.11
CA ASP A 311 -18.79 -15.04 9.30
C ASP A 311 -18.08 -15.77 8.15
N ARG A 312 -18.02 -15.16 6.95
CA ARG A 312 -17.30 -15.72 5.79
C ARG A 312 -15.78 -15.64 5.92
N ALA A 313 -15.25 -14.81 6.83
CA ALA A 313 -13.83 -14.72 7.12
C ALA A 313 -13.38 -15.85 8.06
N LEU A 314 -14.27 -16.38 8.91
CA LEU A 314 -13.92 -17.39 9.94
C LEU A 314 -13.19 -18.62 9.39
N PRO A 315 -13.55 -19.21 8.24
CA PRO A 315 -12.79 -20.34 7.68
C PRO A 315 -11.33 -19.98 7.35
N VAL A 316 -11.07 -18.75 6.92
CA VAL A 316 -9.72 -18.26 6.62
C VAL A 316 -8.92 -18.01 7.89
N VAL A 317 -9.60 -17.66 8.98
CA VAL A 317 -8.97 -17.42 10.29
C VAL A 317 -8.67 -18.74 11.00
N THR A 318 -9.68 -19.61 11.11
CA THR A 318 -9.63 -20.84 11.90
C THR A 318 -9.04 -22.04 11.14
N GLY A 319 -9.08 -22.00 9.80
CA GLY A 319 -8.72 -23.13 8.95
C GLY A 319 -9.78 -24.26 8.90
N ARG A 320 -10.95 -24.05 9.50
CA ARG A 320 -12.04 -25.02 9.50
C ARG A 320 -13.01 -24.73 8.36
N PRO A 321 -13.57 -25.75 7.68
CA PRO A 321 -14.61 -25.55 6.66
C PRO A 321 -15.83 -24.81 7.23
N ALA A 322 -16.48 -23.99 6.44
CA ALA A 322 -17.66 -23.19 6.84
C ALA A 322 -18.83 -24.04 7.41
N ALA A 323 -18.95 -25.30 7.03
CA ALA A 323 -19.97 -26.23 7.51
C ALA A 323 -19.78 -26.69 8.98
N GLN A 324 -18.63 -26.39 9.59
CA GLN A 324 -18.29 -26.81 10.98
C GLN A 324 -18.31 -25.64 11.97
N ALA A 325 -18.77 -24.45 11.56
CA ALA A 325 -18.99 -23.36 12.51
C ALA A 325 -20.24 -23.71 13.35
N PRO A 326 -20.17 -23.74 14.70
CA PRO A 326 -21.32 -24.07 15.53
C PRO A 326 -22.45 -23.06 15.29
N GLY A 327 -23.60 -23.52 14.80
CA GLY A 327 -24.85 -22.84 14.89
C GLY A 327 -25.47 -22.16 13.66
N ARG A 328 -25.38 -22.71 12.44
CA ARG A 328 -26.36 -22.36 11.38
C ARG A 328 -26.58 -23.51 10.40
N SER A 329 -27.83 -23.92 10.31
CA SER A 329 -28.38 -24.71 9.19
C SER A 329 -28.19 -23.97 7.87
N PRO A 330 -27.90 -24.66 6.76
CA PRO A 330 -27.79 -24.02 5.45
C PRO A 330 -29.16 -23.41 5.07
N ALA A 331 -29.16 -22.12 4.74
CA ALA A 331 -30.31 -21.50 4.14
C ALA A 331 -30.62 -22.20 2.79
N PRO A 332 -31.90 -22.45 2.46
CA PRO A 332 -32.29 -23.09 1.21
C PRO A 332 -31.81 -22.22 0.02
N THR A 333 -31.11 -22.85 -0.91
CA THR A 333 -30.78 -22.29 -2.20
C THR A 333 -32.07 -22.06 -2.98
N THR A 334 -32.57 -20.83 -2.99
CA THR A 334 -33.53 -20.43 -4.01
C THR A 334 -32.74 -20.33 -5.34
N GLN A 335 -32.93 -21.31 -6.20
CA GLN A 335 -32.71 -21.18 -7.64
C GLN A 335 -33.68 -20.12 -8.17
N PRO A 336 -33.25 -19.16 -8.97
CA PRO A 336 -34.15 -18.44 -9.83
C PRO A 336 -34.50 -19.34 -11.02
N ASP A 337 -35.75 -19.69 -11.14
CA ASP A 337 -36.32 -20.28 -12.34
C ASP A 337 -36.28 -19.30 -13.52
N ALA A 338 -36.03 -19.89 -14.73
CA ALA A 338 -36.09 -19.40 -16.10
C ALA A 338 -35.10 -18.31 -16.54
#